data_7fde7fb794bb4ef4f425e931a79e0f9a
#
_entry.id   7fde7fb794bb4ef4f425e931a79e0f9a
#
_cell.length_a   1.000
_cell.length_b   1.000
_cell.length_c   1.000
_cell.angle_alpha   90.00
_cell.angle_beta   90.00
_cell.angle_gamma   90.00
#
_symmetry.space_group_name_H-M   'P 1'
#
loop_
_entity.id
_entity.type
_entity.pdbx_description
1 polymer ?
#
loop_
_entity_poly.entity_id
_entity_poly.type
_entity_poly.pdbx_seq_one_letter_code
_entity_poly.pdbx_strand_id
1 'polypeptide(L)'
;MAAETNLPRILFLCTGNSCRSQMAEGWARHLKHGRVEAHSAGTDPHGLNPLAVRVMAEAGVDISRHTSKRPESIGLPFDVVVTVCDSAHESCPVFPGARVVHVGFDDPPRLAKDARNEEEALSHYRRVRDEIRTFIERLPEAIAAGRDAETPDHRHGDHP
;
A
#
# COMPACT_ATOMS: atom_id res chain seq x y z
N MET A 1 22.26 7.45 -18.25
CA MET A 1 22.02 7.26 -17.99
C MET A 1 21.45 6.61 -17.11
N ALA A 2 21.50 5.78 -17.06
CA ALA A 2 20.77 4.99 -16.20
C ALA A 2 20.95 5.33 -14.79
N ALA A 3 21.85 6.07 -14.61
CA ALA A 3 22.12 6.45 -13.28
C ALA A 3 20.96 7.05 -12.64
N GLU A 4 20.12 7.51 -13.44
CA GLU A 4 19.01 8.11 -12.89
C GLU A 4 18.20 7.16 -12.13
N THR A 5 18.51 5.93 -12.18
CA THR A 5 17.68 5.01 -11.49
C THR A 5 18.01 4.88 -10.04
N ASN A 6 18.42 5.93 -9.40
CA ASN A 6 18.62 5.86 -7.96
C ASN A 6 17.36 6.10 -7.18
N LEU A 7 16.20 5.90 -7.79
CA LEU A 7 14.95 6.02 -7.07
C LEU A 7 14.83 4.91 -6.03
N PRO A 8 14.35 5.23 -4.84
CA PRO A 8 14.07 4.16 -3.87
C PRO A 8 12.99 3.25 -4.40
N ARG A 9 13.23 1.95 -4.29
CA ARG A 9 12.27 0.95 -4.73
C ARG A 9 11.49 0.47 -3.52
N ILE A 10 10.19 0.71 -3.56
CA ILE A 10 9.31 0.50 -2.42
C ILE A 10 8.30 -0.59 -2.76
N LEU A 11 8.15 -1.56 -1.86
CA LEU A 11 7.13 -2.57 -1.98
C LEU A 11 6.06 -2.31 -0.94
N PHE A 12 4.81 -2.12 -1.36
CA PHE A 12 3.67 -2.07 -0.45
C PHE A 12 3.13 -3.48 -0.32
N LEU A 13 3.12 -4.00 0.89
CA LEU A 13 2.79 -5.40 1.15
C LEU A 13 1.56 -5.51 2.02
N CYS A 14 0.59 -6.30 1.58
CA CYS A 14 -0.54 -6.69 2.43
C CYS A 14 -0.79 -8.17 2.20
N THR A 15 -1.85 -8.71 2.77
CA THR A 15 -2.10 -10.14 2.64
C THR A 15 -2.59 -10.49 1.24
N GLY A 16 -3.68 -9.90 0.80
CA GLY A 16 -4.31 -10.31 -0.45
C GLY A 16 -3.83 -9.60 -1.68
N ASN A 17 -3.08 -8.51 -1.52
CA ASN A 17 -2.69 -7.65 -2.63
C ASN A 17 -3.90 -7.32 -3.52
N SER A 18 -5.01 -7.03 -2.87
CA SER A 18 -6.25 -6.78 -3.59
C SER A 18 -6.77 -5.37 -3.38
N CYS A 19 -6.53 -4.76 -2.23
CA CYS A 19 -7.11 -3.46 -1.92
C CYS A 19 -6.07 -2.46 -1.44
N ARG A 20 -5.65 -2.53 -0.17
CA ARG A 20 -4.82 -1.48 0.43
C ARG A 20 -3.48 -1.30 -0.27
N SER A 21 -2.76 -2.38 -0.52
CA SER A 21 -1.45 -2.26 -1.17
C SER A 21 -1.59 -1.83 -2.62
N GLN A 22 -2.68 -2.21 -3.28
CA GLN A 22 -2.92 -1.78 -4.66
C GLN A 22 -3.22 -0.29 -4.72
N MET A 23 -4.00 0.23 -3.76
CA MET A 23 -4.27 1.66 -3.71
C MET A 23 -2.99 2.43 -3.42
N ALA A 24 -2.14 1.89 -2.52
CA ALA A 24 -0.87 2.55 -2.21
C ALA A 24 0.03 2.61 -3.44
N GLU A 25 0.13 1.51 -4.17
CA GLU A 25 0.92 1.50 -5.40
C GLU A 25 0.37 2.51 -6.40
N GLY A 26 -0.96 2.57 -6.55
CA GLY A 26 -1.59 3.50 -7.47
C GLY A 26 -1.30 4.95 -7.13
N TRP A 27 -1.45 5.30 -5.86
CA TRP A 27 -1.15 6.66 -5.42
C TRP A 27 0.32 6.99 -5.61
N ALA A 28 1.22 6.06 -5.28
CA ALA A 28 2.65 6.33 -5.40
C ALA A 28 3.05 6.56 -6.85
N ARG A 29 2.52 5.74 -7.76
CA ARG A 29 2.82 5.93 -9.18
C ARG A 29 2.24 7.23 -9.71
N HIS A 30 1.09 7.63 -9.18
CA HIS A 30 0.43 8.85 -9.64
C HIS A 30 1.08 10.11 -9.07
N LEU A 31 1.36 10.11 -7.76
CA LEU A 31 1.82 11.31 -7.07
C LEU A 31 3.34 11.43 -7.01
N LYS A 32 4.04 10.31 -7.04
CA LYS A 32 5.49 10.30 -6.81
C LYS A 32 6.26 9.72 -7.99
N HIS A 33 5.66 9.83 -9.18
CA HIS A 33 6.33 9.42 -10.39
C HIS A 33 7.67 10.16 -10.51
N GLY A 34 8.73 9.43 -10.75
CA GLY A 34 10.05 10.04 -10.82
C GLY A 34 10.71 10.28 -9.47
N ARG A 35 10.01 9.98 -8.37
CA ARG A 35 10.56 10.13 -7.02
C ARG A 35 10.74 8.80 -6.32
N VAL A 36 9.88 7.85 -6.59
CA VAL A 36 9.99 6.49 -6.05
C VAL A 36 9.60 5.51 -7.14
N GLU A 37 10.10 4.28 -7.02
CA GLU A 37 9.66 3.18 -7.89
C GLU A 37 8.77 2.29 -7.02
N ALA A 38 7.48 2.23 -7.33
CA ALA A 38 6.50 1.59 -6.45
C ALA A 38 6.01 0.26 -7.01
N HIS A 39 5.91 -0.72 -6.12
CA HIS A 39 5.36 -2.03 -6.41
C HIS A 39 4.45 -2.45 -5.28
N SER A 40 3.58 -3.41 -5.52
CA SER A 40 2.77 -3.99 -4.45
C SER A 40 2.71 -5.50 -4.61
N ALA A 41 2.49 -6.19 -3.50
CA ALA A 41 2.39 -7.65 -3.51
C ALA A 41 1.64 -8.11 -2.27
N GLY A 42 1.32 -9.38 -2.23
CA GLY A 42 0.65 -9.97 -1.09
C GLY A 42 1.28 -11.28 -0.68
N THR A 43 1.15 -11.61 0.59
CA THR A 43 1.63 -12.90 1.08
C THR A 43 0.71 -14.03 0.62
N ASP A 44 -0.54 -13.70 0.28
CA ASP A 44 -1.52 -14.69 -0.19
C ASP A 44 -2.47 -13.98 -1.17
N PRO A 45 -2.05 -13.77 -2.43
CA PRO A 45 -2.81 -12.93 -3.36
C PRO A 45 -4.21 -13.44 -3.64
N HIS A 46 -5.19 -12.53 -3.65
CA HIS A 46 -6.59 -12.86 -3.84
C HIS A 46 -7.22 -12.24 -5.09
N GLY A 47 -6.45 -11.49 -5.88
CA GLY A 47 -7.03 -10.80 -7.02
C GLY A 47 -7.36 -9.36 -6.68
N LEU A 48 -7.48 -8.54 -7.70
CA LEU A 48 -7.70 -7.11 -7.55
C LEU A 48 -9.15 -6.84 -7.14
N ASN A 49 -9.34 -6.03 -6.11
CA ASN A 49 -10.66 -5.73 -5.57
C ASN A 49 -11.37 -4.70 -6.47
N PRO A 50 -12.54 -5.03 -7.03
CA PRO A 50 -13.22 -4.11 -7.95
C PRO A 50 -13.66 -2.81 -7.30
N LEU A 51 -14.00 -2.81 -6.01
CA LEU A 51 -14.38 -1.56 -5.35
C LEU A 51 -13.17 -0.65 -5.14
N ALA A 52 -11.99 -1.24 -4.91
CA ALA A 52 -10.77 -0.47 -4.85
C ALA A 52 -10.49 0.18 -6.20
N VAL A 53 -10.66 -0.56 -7.28
CA VAL A 53 -10.50 0.00 -8.63
C VAL A 53 -11.45 1.16 -8.82
N ARG A 54 -12.69 1.01 -8.39
CA ARG A 54 -13.72 2.02 -8.59
C ARG A 54 -13.41 3.32 -7.83
N VAL A 55 -13.06 3.21 -6.55
CA VAL A 55 -12.82 4.44 -5.78
C VAL A 55 -11.51 5.11 -6.19
N MET A 56 -10.53 4.36 -6.66
CA MET A 56 -9.32 4.99 -7.19
C MET A 56 -9.65 5.73 -8.49
N ALA A 57 -10.48 5.16 -9.35
CA ALA A 57 -10.89 5.84 -10.57
C ALA A 57 -11.63 7.14 -10.26
N GLU A 58 -12.46 7.14 -9.22
CA GLU A 58 -13.13 8.37 -8.78
C GLU A 58 -12.13 9.47 -8.47
N ALA A 59 -10.97 9.11 -7.97
CA ALA A 59 -9.94 10.06 -7.60
C ALA A 59 -8.94 10.33 -8.74
N GLY A 60 -9.23 9.81 -9.92
CA GLY A 60 -8.38 10.04 -11.10
C GLY A 60 -7.23 9.09 -11.26
N VAL A 61 -7.22 7.97 -10.54
CA VAL A 61 -6.12 7.01 -10.62
C VAL A 61 -6.65 5.67 -11.11
N ASP A 62 -6.12 5.21 -12.23
CA ASP A 62 -6.57 3.94 -12.82
C ASP A 62 -5.65 2.81 -12.38
N ILE A 63 -6.17 1.91 -11.55
CA ILE A 63 -5.42 0.72 -11.16
C ILE A 63 -6.00 -0.55 -11.77
N SER A 64 -6.89 -0.41 -12.77
CA SER A 64 -7.61 -1.54 -13.32
C SER A 64 -6.69 -2.57 -13.99
N ARG A 65 -5.49 -2.17 -14.37
CA ARG A 65 -4.54 -3.09 -14.99
C ARG A 65 -3.51 -3.65 -14.01
N HIS A 66 -3.58 -3.29 -12.75
CA HIS A 66 -2.71 -3.88 -11.75
C HIS A 66 -3.03 -5.34 -11.58
N THR A 67 -2.04 -6.11 -11.13
CA THR A 67 -2.22 -7.53 -10.88
C THR A 67 -1.92 -7.85 -9.43
N SER A 68 -2.64 -8.82 -8.90
CA SER A 68 -2.41 -9.32 -7.55
C SER A 68 -1.32 -10.39 -7.64
N LYS A 69 -0.28 -10.30 -6.80
CA LYS A 69 0.89 -11.16 -6.97
C LYS A 69 1.66 -11.30 -5.68
N ARG A 70 2.54 -12.29 -5.65
CA ARG A 70 3.46 -12.47 -4.55
C ARG A 70 4.72 -11.65 -4.79
N PRO A 71 5.47 -11.31 -3.73
CA PRO A 71 6.70 -10.52 -3.89
C PRO A 71 7.71 -11.17 -4.83
N GLU A 72 7.79 -12.50 -4.81
CA GLU A 72 8.77 -13.21 -5.63
C GLU A 72 8.53 -13.00 -7.12
N SER A 73 7.28 -12.76 -7.51
CA SER A 73 6.97 -12.55 -8.92
C SER A 73 7.59 -11.28 -9.48
N ILE A 74 7.91 -10.34 -8.61
CA ILE A 74 8.47 -9.07 -9.07
C ILE A 74 9.94 -9.26 -9.42
N GLY A 75 10.66 -10.08 -8.66
CA GLY A 75 12.03 -10.43 -9.01
C GLY A 75 13.04 -9.32 -8.86
N LEU A 76 12.73 -8.30 -8.08
CA LEU A 76 13.63 -7.17 -7.88
C LEU A 76 13.90 -6.99 -6.40
N PRO A 77 15.10 -6.53 -6.03
CA PRO A 77 15.33 -6.18 -4.63
C PRO A 77 14.61 -4.89 -4.30
N PHE A 78 14.22 -4.74 -3.04
CA PHE A 78 13.54 -3.56 -2.57
C PHE A 78 14.40 -2.83 -1.57
N ASP A 79 14.30 -1.50 -1.56
CA ASP A 79 14.97 -0.69 -0.55
C ASP A 79 14.13 -0.62 0.71
N VAL A 80 12.82 -0.54 0.55
CA VAL A 80 11.91 -0.45 1.68
C VAL A 80 10.68 -1.31 1.39
N VAL A 81 10.22 -2.04 2.40
CA VAL A 81 8.97 -2.78 2.35
C VAL A 81 8.03 -2.12 3.34
N VAL A 82 6.91 -1.61 2.86
CA VAL A 82 5.91 -0.98 3.71
C VAL A 82 4.75 -1.95 3.87
N THR A 83 4.56 -2.49 5.08
CA THR A 83 3.43 -3.36 5.34
C THR A 83 2.24 -2.49 5.70
N VAL A 84 1.12 -2.73 5.03
CA VAL A 84 -0.07 -1.88 5.19
C VAL A 84 -1.21 -2.59 5.92
N CYS A 85 -1.02 -3.82 6.32
CA CYS A 85 -1.97 -4.52 7.20
C CYS A 85 -1.18 -5.32 8.23
N ASP A 86 -1.81 -5.58 9.37
CA ASP A 86 -1.13 -6.23 10.48
C ASP A 86 -0.70 -7.66 10.14
N SER A 87 -1.55 -8.39 9.44
CA SER A 87 -1.22 -9.76 9.05
C SER A 87 0.03 -9.82 8.21
N ALA A 88 0.17 -8.93 7.24
CA ALA A 88 1.35 -8.92 6.39
C ALA A 88 2.59 -8.54 7.20
N HIS A 89 2.44 -7.67 8.19
CA HIS A 89 3.56 -7.30 9.05
C HIS A 89 4.03 -8.50 9.86
N GLU A 90 3.09 -9.25 10.43
CA GLU A 90 3.42 -10.39 11.27
C GLU A 90 4.03 -11.54 10.49
N SER A 91 3.59 -11.74 9.26
CA SER A 91 4.10 -12.83 8.43
C SER A 91 5.00 -12.36 7.31
N CYS A 92 5.60 -11.18 7.49
CA CYS A 92 6.43 -10.59 6.46
C CYS A 92 7.64 -11.49 6.17
N PRO A 93 7.84 -11.86 4.91
CA PRO A 93 9.03 -12.66 4.57
C PRO A 93 10.29 -11.84 4.76
N VAL A 94 11.41 -12.52 4.73
CA VAL A 94 12.70 -11.82 4.79
C VAL A 94 12.97 -11.14 3.44
N PHE A 95 13.33 -9.87 3.50
CA PHE A 95 13.71 -9.12 2.30
C PHE A 95 15.13 -8.62 2.53
N PRO A 96 16.16 -9.38 2.12
CA PRO A 96 17.53 -8.99 2.39
C PRO A 96 17.84 -7.61 1.82
N GLY A 97 18.46 -6.78 2.64
CA GLY A 97 18.81 -5.44 2.21
C GLY A 97 17.71 -4.41 2.28
N ALA A 98 16.49 -4.83 2.56
CA ALA A 98 15.37 -3.89 2.64
C ALA A 98 15.07 -3.53 4.09
N ARG A 99 14.65 -2.30 4.29
CA ARG A 99 14.12 -1.88 5.58
C ARG A 99 12.62 -2.09 5.57
N VAL A 100 12.07 -2.64 6.65
CA VAL A 100 10.64 -2.89 6.74
C VAL A 100 10.01 -1.86 7.65
N VAL A 101 8.97 -1.19 7.14
CA VAL A 101 8.24 -0.16 7.87
C VAL A 101 6.77 -0.58 7.92
N HIS A 102 6.15 -0.54 9.09
CA HIS A 102 4.74 -0.89 9.21
C HIS A 102 3.90 0.39 9.29
N VAL A 103 2.91 0.50 8.40
CA VAL A 103 1.95 1.60 8.42
C VAL A 103 0.58 0.96 8.21
N GLY A 104 -0.16 0.70 9.26
CA GLY A 104 -1.44 0.00 9.15
C GLY A 104 -2.56 0.90 8.67
N PHE A 105 -3.45 0.34 7.87
CA PHE A 105 -4.67 1.00 7.45
C PHE A 105 -5.83 0.04 7.67
N ASP A 106 -7.00 0.58 7.96
CA ASP A 106 -8.20 -0.25 8.12
C ASP A 106 -8.48 -1.02 6.84
N ASP A 107 -9.12 -2.16 6.98
CA ASP A 107 -9.41 -3.07 5.87
C ASP A 107 -10.80 -2.78 5.31
N PRO A 108 -10.90 -2.10 4.15
CA PRO A 108 -12.22 -1.73 3.63
C PRO A 108 -13.17 -2.92 3.39
N PRO A 109 -12.72 -4.05 2.80
CA PRO A 109 -13.64 -5.17 2.63
C PRO A 109 -14.23 -5.65 3.95
N ARG A 110 -13.43 -5.67 5.01
CA ARG A 110 -13.92 -6.12 6.29
C ARG A 110 -14.94 -5.14 6.87
N LEU A 111 -14.65 -3.84 6.76
CA LEU A 111 -15.58 -2.83 7.24
C LEU A 111 -16.87 -2.83 6.44
N ALA A 112 -16.79 -3.16 5.16
CA ALA A 112 -17.94 -3.13 4.28
C ALA A 112 -18.85 -4.34 4.44
N LYS A 113 -18.40 -5.35 5.19
CA LYS A 113 -19.21 -6.58 5.32
C LYS A 113 -20.61 -6.30 5.86
N ASP A 114 -20.73 -5.34 6.75
CA ASP A 114 -22.02 -5.03 7.36
C ASP A 114 -22.70 -3.83 6.72
N ALA A 115 -22.22 -3.39 5.57
CA ALA A 115 -22.81 -2.25 4.90
C ALA A 115 -24.21 -2.60 4.41
N ARG A 116 -25.12 -1.65 4.56
CA ARG A 116 -26.50 -1.86 4.18
C ARG A 116 -26.73 -1.68 2.68
N ASN A 117 -25.83 -1.01 2.00
CA ASN A 117 -25.94 -0.81 0.56
C ASN A 117 -24.55 -0.50 0.01
N GLU A 118 -24.47 -0.40 -1.31
CA GLU A 118 -23.18 -0.20 -1.96
C GLU A 118 -22.56 1.13 -1.59
N GLU A 119 -23.37 2.17 -1.46
CA GLU A 119 -22.82 3.48 -1.13
C GLU A 119 -22.17 3.47 0.25
N GLU A 120 -22.78 2.79 1.21
CA GLU A 120 -22.17 2.67 2.53
C GLU A 120 -20.86 1.87 2.46
N ALA A 121 -20.84 0.80 1.66
CA ALA A 121 -19.62 0.03 1.47
C ALA A 121 -18.52 0.92 0.88
N LEU A 122 -18.86 1.69 -0.14
CA LEU A 122 -17.89 2.55 -0.81
C LEU A 122 -17.34 3.62 0.12
N SER A 123 -18.12 4.07 1.10
CA SER A 123 -17.64 5.11 2.01
C SER A 123 -16.41 4.65 2.78
N HIS A 124 -16.36 3.36 3.14
CA HIS A 124 -15.18 2.81 3.82
C HIS A 124 -13.98 2.79 2.89
N TYR A 125 -14.20 2.41 1.63
CA TYR A 125 -13.11 2.37 0.66
C TYR A 125 -12.59 3.78 0.38
N ARG A 126 -13.49 4.76 0.29
CA ARG A 126 -13.07 6.14 0.02
C ARG A 126 -12.26 6.71 1.17
N ARG A 127 -12.67 6.43 2.40
CA ARG A 127 -11.95 6.93 3.56
C ARG A 127 -10.53 6.36 3.61
N VAL A 128 -10.41 5.05 3.44
CA VAL A 128 -9.08 4.42 3.50
C VAL A 128 -8.23 4.86 2.31
N ARG A 129 -8.85 4.98 1.12
CA ARG A 129 -8.15 5.52 -0.05
C ARG A 129 -7.49 6.87 0.28
N ASP A 130 -8.26 7.75 0.95
CA ASP A 130 -7.77 9.09 1.22
C ASP A 130 -6.71 9.10 2.33
N GLU A 131 -6.84 8.20 3.29
CA GLU A 131 -5.80 8.04 4.32
C GLU A 131 -4.48 7.55 3.71
N ILE A 132 -4.57 6.62 2.79
CA ILE A 132 -3.38 6.12 2.11
C ILE A 132 -2.76 7.24 1.28
N ARG A 133 -3.58 8.04 0.60
CA ARG A 133 -3.07 9.16 -0.17
C ARG A 133 -2.27 10.12 0.70
N THR A 134 -2.78 10.43 1.89
CA THR A 134 -2.07 11.33 2.81
C THR A 134 -0.69 10.79 3.17
N PHE A 135 -0.61 9.48 3.41
CA PHE A 135 0.68 8.87 3.70
C PHE A 135 1.61 8.97 2.49
N ILE A 136 1.09 8.65 1.29
CA ILE A 136 1.90 8.66 0.08
C ILE A 136 2.42 10.07 -0.22
N GLU A 137 1.61 11.08 0.04
CA GLU A 137 2.03 12.46 -0.22
C GLU A 137 3.30 12.82 0.55
N ARG A 138 3.58 12.12 1.63
CA ARG A 138 4.75 12.40 2.46
C ARG A 138 5.97 11.55 2.10
N LEU A 139 5.88 10.75 1.06
CA LEU A 139 7.02 9.97 0.59
C LEU A 139 7.95 10.84 -0.23
N PRO A 140 9.22 10.51 -0.28
CA PRO A 140 9.86 9.39 0.42
C PRO A 140 10.25 9.73 1.85
N GLU A 141 10.07 10.95 2.28
CA GLU A 141 10.53 11.40 3.59
C GLU A 141 9.89 10.62 4.73
N ALA A 142 8.63 10.25 4.58
CA ALA A 142 7.94 9.53 5.63
C ALA A 142 8.62 8.21 5.98
N ILE A 143 9.14 7.51 4.98
CA ILE A 143 9.79 6.24 5.25
C ILE A 143 11.26 6.43 5.66
N ALA A 144 11.89 7.50 5.21
CA ALA A 144 13.25 7.78 5.62
C ALA A 144 13.28 8.12 7.11
N ALA A 145 12.34 8.91 7.55
CA ALA A 145 12.25 9.25 8.96
C ALA A 145 11.73 8.06 9.74
N GLY A 146 10.94 7.25 9.11
CA GLY A 146 10.29 6.15 9.81
C GLY A 146 11.22 5.16 10.41
N ARG A 147 12.47 5.13 9.98
CA ARG A 147 13.36 4.19 10.60
C ARG A 147 13.48 4.45 12.09
N ASP A 148 13.24 5.66 12.50
CA ASP A 148 13.30 5.93 13.90
C ASP A 148 11.96 5.78 14.48
N ALA A 149 11.02 6.16 13.80
CA ALA A 149 9.78 6.18 14.36
C ALA A 149 9.12 4.92 14.37
N GLU A 150 9.49 4.40 13.66
CA GLU A 150 8.85 3.38 13.64
C GLU A 150 7.99 3.28 14.50
N THR A 151 7.60 3.93 14.75
CA THR A 151 6.83 3.87 15.37
C THR A 151 5.66 4.09 15.26
N PRO A 152 5.34 4.21 15.24
CA PRO A 152 4.34 4.22 15.17
C PRO A 152 3.39 4.56 15.29
N ASP A 153 3.12 4.86 15.51
CA ASP A 153 2.41 5.10 15.59
C ASP A 153 1.45 5.75 15.39
N HIS A 154 1.05 5.97 15.42
CA HIS A 154 0.39 6.50 15.08
C HIS A 154 -0.66 6.42 14.99
N ARG A 155 -0.66 6.07 15.37
CA ARG A 155 -1.37 5.78 15.34
C ARG A 155 -2.01 5.66 15.59
N HIS A 156 -2.18 5.16 15.90
CA HIS A 156 -2.55 4.68 15.99
C HIS A 156 -2.88 4.28 15.95
N GLY A 157 -2.97 4.08 16.24
CA GLY A 157 -3.27 3.51 16.24
C GLY A 157 -3.46 3.22 16.34
N ASP A 158 -3.68 3.12 16.71
CA ASP A 158 -3.86 2.70 16.84
C ASP A 158 -3.95 2.56 17.00
N HIS A 159 -4.24 2.53 17.37
CA HIS A 159 -4.25 2.14 17.48
C HIS A 159 -4.24 2.00 17.67
N PRO A 160 -4.47 1.93 18.19
CA PRO A 160 -4.51 1.61 18.38
C PRO A 160 -4.35 1.52 18.30
#